data_46441d35b46117398af73fb74c769239
#
_entry.id   46441d35b46117398af73fb74c769239
#
_cell.length_a   1.000
_cell.length_b   1.000
_cell.length_c   1.000
_cell.angle_alpha   90.00
_cell.angle_beta   90.00
_cell.angle_gamma   90.00
#
_symmetry.space_group_name_H-M   'P 1'
#
loop_
_entity.id
_entity.type
_entity.pdbx_description
1 polymer ?
#
loop_
_entity_poly.entity_id
_entity_poly.type
_entity_poly.pdbx_seq_one_letter_code
_entity_poly.pdbx_strand_id
1 'polypeptide(L)'
;LSNLDAKLKIQMRTEFQRIHNELGNTTIYVTHDQEEAMTMADRIVVMNDGNIQQVDPPGEIYDRPVNQFVARFIGELTMNFATVALEDRILHGDDFSIEFQPVGADLDDGEYVLGIRPEDILIGDETNTSGTAEVVVTEPTGSDAVVYLEAENDYSVKTDRDQVPDIGSNVSFNIPSDKIHLFDVETSETVYHGDQKRREKTTQIA
;
A
#
# COMPACT_ATOMS: atom_id res chain seq x y z
N LEU A 1 25.76 17.40 6.34
CA LEU A 1 24.90 18.45 5.77
C LEU A 1 23.49 17.92 5.49
N SER A 2 23.32 16.69 4.99
CA SER A 2 22.01 16.09 4.67
C SER A 2 21.03 16.02 5.85
N ASN A 3 21.51 15.69 7.06
CA ASN A 3 20.66 15.62 8.25
C ASN A 3 20.16 17.00 8.74
N LEU A 4 20.86 18.08 8.40
CA LEU A 4 20.43 19.43 8.73
C LEU A 4 19.28 19.86 7.82
N ASP A 5 19.36 19.48 6.55
CA ASP A 5 18.31 19.75 5.55
C ASP A 5 17.02 18.99 5.88
N ALA A 6 17.11 17.72 6.29
CA ALA A 6 15.94 16.93 6.70
C ALA A 6 15.24 17.54 7.94
N LYS A 7 16.00 17.92 8.97
CA LYS A 7 15.44 18.55 10.16
C LYS A 7 14.80 19.91 9.86
N LEU A 8 15.45 20.70 9.01
CA LEU A 8 14.92 21.99 8.57
C LEU A 8 13.62 21.80 7.76
N LYS A 9 13.57 20.79 6.88
CA LYS A 9 12.40 20.45 6.09
C LYS A 9 11.19 20.11 6.99
N ILE A 10 11.40 19.28 8.02
CA ILE A 10 10.35 18.95 9.01
C ILE A 10 9.86 20.22 9.74
N GLN A 11 10.79 21.08 10.19
CA GLN A 11 10.42 22.33 10.86
C GLN A 11 9.63 23.28 9.96
N MET A 12 10.06 23.45 8.72
CA MET A 12 9.35 24.26 7.73
C MET A 12 7.95 23.72 7.44
N ARG A 13 7.79 22.42 7.29
CA ARG A 13 6.49 21.77 7.09
C ARG A 13 5.53 22.09 8.24
N THR A 14 5.98 21.91 9.48
CA THR A 14 5.18 22.23 10.67
C THR A 14 4.78 23.70 10.71
N GLU A 15 5.69 24.60 10.36
CA GLU A 15 5.41 26.04 10.34
C GLU A 15 4.42 26.43 9.23
N PHE A 16 4.52 25.82 8.04
CA PHE A 16 3.53 26.01 6.97
C PHE A 16 2.14 25.54 7.39
N GLN A 17 2.02 24.38 8.01
CA GLN A 17 0.73 23.89 8.52
C GLN A 17 0.14 24.85 9.57
N ARG A 18 0.97 25.38 10.48
CA ARG A 18 0.54 26.34 11.49
C ARG A 18 0.00 27.62 10.84
N ILE A 19 0.74 28.20 9.88
CA ILE A 19 0.34 29.41 9.17
C ILE A 19 -0.94 29.17 8.37
N HIS A 20 -1.04 28.04 7.67
CA HIS A 20 -2.22 27.68 6.90
C HIS A 20 -3.47 27.59 7.79
N ASN A 21 -3.37 26.92 8.93
CA ASN A 21 -4.46 26.82 9.90
C ASN A 21 -4.87 28.18 10.49
N GLU A 22 -3.91 29.08 10.74
CA GLU A 22 -4.19 30.44 11.23
C GLU A 22 -4.90 31.30 10.18
N LEU A 23 -4.52 31.17 8.91
CA LEU A 23 -5.09 31.99 7.84
C LEU A 23 -6.47 31.51 7.37
N GLY A 24 -6.75 30.21 7.46
CA GLY A 24 -8.01 29.59 7.04
C GLY A 24 -8.33 29.72 5.54
N ASN A 25 -7.31 29.94 4.71
CA ASN A 25 -7.45 30.15 3.27
C ASN A 25 -7.24 28.82 2.52
N THR A 26 -7.95 28.66 1.38
CA THR A 26 -7.65 27.55 0.45
C THR A 26 -6.31 27.82 -0.24
N THR A 27 -5.39 26.87 -0.13
CA THR A 27 -4.05 26.94 -0.73
C THR A 27 -3.85 25.76 -1.66
N ILE A 28 -3.28 26.01 -2.84
CA ILE A 28 -2.82 24.95 -3.75
C ILE A 28 -1.31 24.83 -3.61
N TYR A 29 -0.85 23.66 -3.19
CA TYR A 29 0.57 23.35 -3.06
C TYR A 29 0.96 22.28 -4.08
N VAL A 30 2.02 22.52 -4.85
CA VAL A 30 2.52 21.58 -5.85
C VAL A 30 3.85 21.01 -5.37
N THR A 31 3.93 19.71 -5.23
CA THR A 31 5.13 19.00 -4.80
C THR A 31 5.30 17.69 -5.57
N HIS A 32 6.52 17.21 -5.66
CA HIS A 32 6.82 15.83 -6.07
C HIS A 32 7.18 14.94 -4.86
N ASP A 33 7.13 15.51 -3.65
CA ASP A 33 7.39 14.81 -2.40
C ASP A 33 6.09 14.27 -1.82
N GLN A 34 5.97 12.95 -1.84
CA GLN A 34 4.76 12.25 -1.35
C GLN A 34 4.54 12.46 0.15
N GLU A 35 5.63 12.51 0.94
CA GLU A 35 5.55 12.71 2.39
C GLU A 35 4.96 14.10 2.71
N GLU A 36 5.34 15.14 1.94
CA GLU A 36 4.74 16.45 2.06
C GLU A 36 3.25 16.44 1.72
N ALA A 37 2.89 15.83 0.59
CA ALA A 37 1.50 15.73 0.16
C ALA A 37 0.65 14.99 1.20
N MET A 38 1.10 13.80 1.65
CA MET A 38 0.36 12.96 2.58
C MET A 38 0.20 13.57 3.99
N THR A 39 1.16 14.41 4.41
CA THR A 39 1.14 14.99 5.77
C THR A 39 0.51 16.37 5.84
N MET A 40 0.51 17.15 4.76
CA MET A 40 0.10 18.57 4.80
C MET A 40 -1.27 18.84 4.17
N ALA A 41 -1.73 17.99 3.26
CA ALA A 41 -2.92 18.27 2.48
C ALA A 41 -4.21 17.75 3.15
N ASP A 42 -5.30 18.51 3.03
CA ASP A 42 -6.66 18.03 3.29
C ASP A 42 -7.14 17.12 2.14
N ARG A 43 -6.70 17.44 0.92
CA ARG A 43 -6.98 16.66 -0.29
C ARG A 43 -5.76 16.65 -1.20
N ILE A 44 -5.49 15.50 -1.79
CA ILE A 44 -4.41 15.31 -2.76
C ILE A 44 -5.02 15.15 -4.16
N VAL A 45 -4.39 15.76 -5.15
CA VAL A 45 -4.64 15.53 -6.57
C VAL A 45 -3.46 14.73 -7.13
N VAL A 46 -3.66 13.47 -7.43
CA VAL A 46 -2.66 12.64 -8.13
C VAL A 46 -2.82 12.84 -9.62
N MET A 47 -1.72 13.17 -10.30
CA MET A 47 -1.69 13.42 -11.73
C MET A 47 -0.70 12.52 -12.45
N ASN A 48 -1.04 12.10 -13.66
CA ASN A 48 -0.16 11.38 -14.57
C ASN A 48 -0.33 11.93 -15.99
N ASP A 49 0.77 12.34 -16.62
CA ASP A 49 0.80 12.88 -17.99
C ASP A 49 -0.26 13.98 -18.23
N GLY A 50 -0.42 14.88 -17.24
CA GLY A 50 -1.37 15.99 -17.32
C GLY A 50 -2.83 15.62 -17.04
N ASN A 51 -3.13 14.35 -16.80
CA ASN A 51 -4.46 13.86 -16.45
C ASN A 51 -4.59 13.64 -14.95
N ILE A 52 -5.72 14.03 -14.37
CA ILE A 52 -6.05 13.75 -12.98
C ILE A 52 -6.43 12.26 -12.88
N GLN A 53 -5.73 11.54 -11.99
CA GLN A 53 -5.99 10.14 -11.70
C GLN A 53 -6.95 9.99 -10.52
N GLN A 54 -6.70 10.73 -9.43
CA GLN A 54 -7.54 10.67 -8.22
C GLN A 54 -7.48 11.98 -7.46
N VAL A 55 -8.59 12.33 -6.78
CA VAL A 55 -8.68 13.52 -5.91
C VAL A 55 -9.41 13.15 -4.64
N ASP A 56 -8.68 12.87 -3.56
CA ASP A 56 -9.24 12.42 -2.28
C ASP A 56 -8.40 12.90 -1.09
N PRO A 57 -8.89 12.75 0.16
CA PRO A 57 -8.06 12.87 1.34
C PRO A 57 -6.88 11.88 1.33
N PRO A 58 -5.74 12.21 1.99
CA PRO A 58 -4.55 11.36 1.99
C PRO A 58 -4.83 9.89 2.35
N GLY A 59 -5.60 9.63 3.40
CA GLY A 59 -5.95 8.28 3.80
C GLY A 59 -6.73 7.50 2.73
N GLU A 60 -7.67 8.14 2.03
CA GLU A 60 -8.42 7.51 0.95
C GLU A 60 -7.53 7.19 -0.26
N ILE A 61 -6.60 8.10 -0.62
CA ILE A 61 -5.62 7.84 -1.69
C ILE A 61 -4.76 6.63 -1.38
N TYR A 62 -4.34 6.47 -0.13
CA TYR A 62 -3.51 5.36 0.33
C TYR A 62 -4.29 4.04 0.43
N ASP A 63 -5.43 4.08 1.11
CA ASP A 63 -6.23 2.90 1.42
C ASP A 63 -7.09 2.44 0.22
N ARG A 64 -7.41 3.35 -0.72
CA ARG A 64 -8.37 3.10 -1.82
C ARG A 64 -7.91 3.71 -3.14
N PRO A 65 -6.74 3.31 -3.65
CA PRO A 65 -6.26 3.80 -4.93
C PRO A 65 -7.22 3.37 -6.06
N VAL A 66 -7.60 4.31 -6.95
CA VAL A 66 -8.54 4.02 -8.03
C VAL A 66 -7.96 3.17 -9.16
N ASN A 67 -6.64 3.08 -9.26
CA ASN A 67 -5.94 2.28 -10.27
C ASN A 67 -4.53 1.89 -9.81
N GLN A 68 -3.87 1.02 -10.57
CA GLN A 68 -2.52 0.57 -10.29
C GLN A 68 -1.49 1.71 -10.28
N PHE A 69 -1.69 2.77 -11.10
CA PHE A 69 -0.77 3.89 -11.12
C PHE A 69 -0.75 4.59 -9.75
N VAL A 70 -1.93 4.93 -9.21
CA VAL A 70 -2.03 5.56 -7.89
C VAL A 70 -1.48 4.63 -6.80
N ALA A 71 -1.81 3.34 -6.85
CA ALA A 71 -1.33 2.34 -5.91
C ALA A 71 0.20 2.20 -5.89
N ARG A 72 0.86 2.27 -7.07
CA ARG A 72 2.32 2.24 -7.21
C ARG A 72 2.98 3.53 -6.79
N PHE A 73 2.32 4.66 -7.10
CA PHE A 73 2.89 5.99 -6.88
C PHE A 73 2.86 6.39 -5.40
N ILE A 74 1.85 5.96 -4.64
CA ILE A 74 1.63 6.38 -3.25
C ILE A 74 2.15 5.32 -2.27
N GLY A 75 3.01 5.76 -1.35
CA GLY A 75 3.60 4.96 -0.27
C GLY A 75 5.12 5.08 -0.22
N GLU A 76 5.69 4.94 0.96
CA GLU A 76 7.14 4.91 1.19
C GLU A 76 7.79 3.73 0.47
N LEU A 77 7.15 2.57 0.57
CA LEU A 77 7.44 1.37 -0.20
C LEU A 77 6.37 1.18 -1.27
N THR A 78 6.79 0.73 -2.44
CA THR A 78 5.86 0.39 -3.52
C THR A 78 5.00 -0.80 -3.11
N MET A 79 3.71 -0.74 -3.43
CA MET A 79 2.79 -1.88 -3.28
C MET A 79 3.34 -3.08 -4.07
N ASN A 80 3.28 -4.27 -3.48
CA ASN A 80 3.59 -5.51 -4.19
C ASN A 80 2.47 -5.83 -5.17
N PHE A 81 2.81 -6.34 -6.34
CA PHE A 81 1.83 -6.74 -7.37
C PHE A 81 2.14 -8.14 -7.87
N ALA A 82 1.11 -8.95 -8.05
CA ALA A 82 1.18 -10.27 -8.68
C ALA A 82 -0.02 -10.49 -9.58
N THR A 83 0.16 -11.18 -10.71
CA THR A 83 -0.97 -11.66 -11.51
C THR A 83 -1.59 -12.86 -10.81
N VAL A 84 -2.92 -12.91 -10.73
CA VAL A 84 -3.66 -13.98 -10.07
C VAL A 84 -4.85 -14.41 -10.91
N ALA A 85 -5.19 -15.69 -10.84
CA ALA A 85 -6.45 -16.23 -11.35
C ALA A 85 -7.43 -16.40 -10.17
N LEU A 86 -8.62 -15.82 -10.30
CA LEU A 86 -9.73 -16.08 -9.39
C LEU A 86 -10.53 -17.28 -9.94
N GLU A 87 -10.57 -18.38 -9.19
CA GLU A 87 -11.33 -19.59 -9.50
C GLU A 87 -11.98 -20.15 -8.22
N ASP A 88 -13.26 -20.40 -8.24
CA ASP A 88 -13.99 -21.00 -7.11
C ASP A 88 -13.72 -20.30 -5.73
N ARG A 89 -13.60 -18.98 -5.71
CA ARG A 89 -13.27 -18.19 -4.52
C ARG A 89 -11.86 -18.42 -3.97
N ILE A 90 -10.94 -18.81 -4.80
CA ILE A 90 -9.52 -18.89 -4.48
C ILE A 90 -8.77 -18.01 -5.48
N LEU A 91 -7.89 -17.15 -4.97
CA LEU A 91 -6.93 -16.42 -5.78
C LEU A 91 -5.65 -17.25 -5.87
N HIS A 92 -5.30 -17.66 -7.07
CA HIS A 92 -4.10 -18.42 -7.39
C HIS A 92 -3.08 -17.51 -8.02
N GLY A 93 -1.96 -17.27 -7.33
CA GLY A 93 -0.74 -16.71 -7.90
C GLY A 93 0.24 -17.82 -8.28
N ASP A 94 1.41 -17.46 -8.83
CA ASP A 94 2.42 -18.44 -9.23
C ASP A 94 3.04 -19.16 -8.03
N ASP A 95 3.17 -18.46 -6.88
CA ASP A 95 3.87 -18.90 -5.67
C ASP A 95 2.99 -18.88 -4.40
N PHE A 96 1.70 -18.55 -4.54
CA PHE A 96 0.77 -18.49 -3.41
C PHE A 96 -0.67 -18.83 -3.81
N SER A 97 -1.48 -19.12 -2.79
CA SER A 97 -2.95 -19.22 -2.92
C SER A 97 -3.63 -18.60 -1.70
N ILE A 98 -4.74 -17.91 -1.94
CA ILE A 98 -5.49 -17.21 -0.90
C ILE A 98 -6.96 -17.58 -1.01
N GLU A 99 -7.56 -18.07 0.09
CA GLU A 99 -9.02 -18.15 0.18
C GLU A 99 -9.62 -16.75 0.15
N PHE A 100 -10.50 -16.51 -0.81
CA PHE A 100 -11.02 -15.19 -1.09
C PHE A 100 -12.54 -15.15 -1.07
N GLN A 101 -13.08 -14.35 -0.17
CA GLN A 101 -14.50 -14.09 -0.09
C GLN A 101 -14.75 -12.60 -0.21
N PRO A 102 -15.00 -12.09 -1.44
CA PRO A 102 -15.24 -10.66 -1.64
C PRO A 102 -16.47 -10.20 -0.86
N VAL A 103 -16.29 -9.14 -0.08
CA VAL A 103 -17.38 -8.50 0.65
C VAL A 103 -17.85 -7.28 -0.14
N GLY A 104 -19.09 -7.30 -0.60
CA GLY A 104 -19.69 -6.14 -1.28
C GLY A 104 -19.25 -5.95 -2.73
N ALA A 105 -18.59 -6.91 -3.33
CA ALA A 105 -18.27 -6.97 -4.76
C ALA A 105 -18.72 -8.31 -5.33
N ASP A 106 -19.20 -8.28 -6.57
CA ASP A 106 -19.51 -9.46 -7.38
C ASP A 106 -18.41 -9.53 -8.44
N LEU A 107 -17.46 -10.44 -8.25
CA LEU A 107 -16.32 -10.62 -9.14
C LEU A 107 -16.48 -11.95 -9.86
N ASP A 108 -16.34 -11.91 -11.17
CA ASP A 108 -16.33 -13.11 -12.01
C ASP A 108 -14.98 -13.85 -11.87
N ASP A 109 -14.99 -15.16 -12.11
CA ASP A 109 -13.76 -15.92 -12.28
C ASP A 109 -12.97 -15.37 -13.47
N GLY A 110 -11.65 -15.23 -13.31
CA GLY A 110 -10.80 -14.65 -14.34
C GLY A 110 -9.45 -14.14 -13.80
N GLU A 111 -8.69 -13.49 -14.68
CA GLU A 111 -7.38 -12.94 -14.33
C GLU A 111 -7.50 -11.52 -13.76
N TYR A 112 -6.75 -11.26 -12.70
CA TYR A 112 -6.64 -9.97 -12.03
C TYR A 112 -5.19 -9.67 -11.69
N VAL A 113 -4.90 -8.41 -11.38
CA VAL A 113 -3.65 -8.04 -10.72
C VAL A 113 -3.95 -7.80 -9.25
N LEU A 114 -3.37 -8.64 -8.38
CA LEU A 114 -3.42 -8.46 -6.94
C LEU A 114 -2.40 -7.40 -6.53
N GLY A 115 -2.80 -6.47 -5.66
CA GLY A 115 -1.93 -5.53 -4.97
C GLY A 115 -2.02 -5.71 -3.47
N ILE A 116 -0.88 -5.69 -2.79
CA ILE A 116 -0.78 -5.75 -1.32
C ILE A 116 0.32 -4.83 -0.82
N ARG A 117 0.05 -4.07 0.25
CA ARG A 117 1.06 -3.20 0.87
C ARG A 117 2.13 -4.03 1.59
N PRO A 118 3.40 -3.60 1.59
CA PRO A 118 4.48 -4.29 2.29
C PRO A 118 4.23 -4.52 3.79
N GLU A 119 3.56 -3.58 4.44
CA GLU A 119 3.20 -3.65 5.86
C GLU A 119 2.01 -4.57 6.17
N ASP A 120 1.28 -5.01 5.15
CA ASP A 120 0.13 -5.90 5.29
C ASP A 120 0.50 -7.37 5.04
N ILE A 121 1.69 -7.67 4.51
CA ILE A 121 2.20 -9.04 4.39
C ILE A 121 2.80 -9.46 5.73
N LEU A 122 2.43 -10.65 6.21
CA LEU A 122 2.91 -11.22 7.47
C LEU A 122 3.91 -12.33 7.20
N ILE A 123 5.03 -12.37 7.95
CA ILE A 123 6.07 -13.40 7.85
C ILE A 123 6.03 -14.29 9.09
N GLY A 124 6.22 -15.60 8.91
CA GLY A 124 6.50 -16.56 9.99
C GLY A 124 5.26 -17.18 10.63
N ASP A 125 4.05 -16.95 10.13
CA ASP A 125 2.86 -17.68 10.58
C ASP A 125 2.67 -18.96 9.76
N GLU A 126 3.15 -20.08 10.31
CA GLU A 126 2.99 -21.40 9.66
C GLU A 126 1.56 -21.92 9.68
N THR A 127 0.67 -21.34 10.48
CA THR A 127 -0.72 -21.81 10.62
C THR A 127 -1.65 -21.23 9.58
N ASN A 128 -1.29 -20.09 8.99
CA ASN A 128 -2.08 -19.39 7.97
C ASN A 128 -1.16 -18.90 6.86
N THR A 129 -0.61 -19.82 6.09
CA THR A 129 0.40 -19.56 5.06
C THR A 129 -0.25 -19.42 3.69
N SER A 130 0.00 -18.31 2.99
CA SER A 130 -0.34 -18.15 1.57
C SER A 130 0.70 -18.80 0.68
N GLY A 131 1.99 -18.64 1.02
CA GLY A 131 3.13 -19.17 0.25
C GLY A 131 4.42 -19.21 1.07
N THR A 132 5.52 -19.59 0.40
CA THR A 132 6.88 -19.61 0.96
C THR A 132 7.86 -18.91 0.02
N ALA A 133 8.85 -18.23 0.58
CA ALA A 133 9.87 -17.52 -0.19
C ALA A 133 11.22 -17.49 0.54
N GLU A 134 12.29 -17.26 -0.19
CA GLU A 134 13.64 -17.10 0.37
C GLU A 134 13.87 -15.62 0.75
N VAL A 135 14.46 -15.39 1.92
CA VAL A 135 14.91 -14.06 2.36
C VAL A 135 16.22 -13.71 1.68
N VAL A 136 16.20 -12.74 0.75
CA VAL A 136 17.42 -12.37 -0.02
C VAL A 136 18.12 -11.12 0.52
N VAL A 137 17.36 -10.15 1.03
CA VAL A 137 17.92 -8.91 1.60
C VAL A 137 17.08 -8.46 2.81
N THR A 138 17.74 -7.83 3.78
CA THR A 138 17.06 -7.17 4.90
C THR A 138 17.64 -5.78 5.12
N GLU A 139 16.79 -4.76 5.22
CA GLU A 139 17.16 -3.36 5.41
C GLU A 139 16.55 -2.81 6.70
N PRO A 140 17.34 -2.64 7.78
CA PRO A 140 16.84 -2.00 9.01
C PRO A 140 16.50 -0.51 8.78
N THR A 141 15.30 -0.08 9.14
CA THR A 141 14.81 1.30 9.01
C THR A 141 14.43 1.93 10.35
N GLY A 142 15.24 1.69 11.39
CA GLY A 142 14.99 2.18 12.75
C GLY A 142 14.28 1.15 13.63
N SER A 143 13.00 1.35 13.98
CA SER A 143 12.17 0.36 14.70
C SER A 143 11.73 -0.79 13.80
N ASP A 144 11.65 -0.55 12.51
CA ASP A 144 11.17 -1.48 11.50
C ASP A 144 12.32 -2.02 10.65
N ALA A 145 12.03 -2.98 9.80
CA ALA A 145 12.90 -3.44 8.74
C ALA A 145 12.08 -3.75 7.48
N VAL A 146 12.72 -3.62 6.33
CA VAL A 146 12.21 -4.12 5.06
C VAL A 146 12.92 -5.43 4.76
N VAL A 147 12.14 -6.47 4.53
CA VAL A 147 12.60 -7.81 4.12
C VAL A 147 12.21 -8.02 2.67
N TYR A 148 13.19 -8.36 1.85
CA TYR A 148 12.97 -8.71 0.44
C TYR A 148 12.95 -10.23 0.33
N LEU A 149 11.85 -10.73 -0.21
CA LEU A 149 11.59 -12.14 -0.44
C LEU A 149 11.67 -12.44 -1.92
N GLU A 150 12.33 -13.52 -2.29
CA GLU A 150 12.42 -14.06 -3.64
C GLU A 150 11.65 -15.37 -3.73
N ALA A 151 10.69 -15.43 -4.67
CA ALA A 151 9.95 -16.61 -5.07
C ALA A 151 9.79 -16.58 -6.60
N GLU A 152 8.66 -16.97 -7.18
CA GLU A 152 8.38 -16.68 -8.60
C GLU A 152 8.14 -15.18 -8.83
N ASN A 153 7.62 -14.49 -7.78
CA ASN A 153 7.53 -13.03 -7.72
C ASN A 153 8.40 -12.51 -6.57
N ASP A 154 8.89 -11.28 -6.70
CA ASP A 154 9.63 -10.60 -5.65
C ASP A 154 8.66 -9.82 -4.75
N TYR A 155 8.80 -9.97 -3.43
CA TYR A 155 8.00 -9.23 -2.46
C TYR A 155 8.89 -8.39 -1.53
N SER A 156 8.44 -7.17 -1.24
CA SER A 156 8.94 -6.40 -0.11
C SER A 156 7.95 -6.49 1.04
N VAL A 157 8.47 -6.77 2.24
CA VAL A 157 7.65 -6.89 3.46
C VAL A 157 8.21 -5.97 4.53
N LYS A 158 7.34 -5.15 5.13
CA LYS A 158 7.72 -4.31 6.27
C LYS A 158 7.33 -5.03 7.56
N THR A 159 8.30 -5.24 8.44
CA THR A 159 8.10 -5.95 9.70
C THR A 159 8.83 -5.26 10.85
N ASP A 160 8.52 -5.62 12.09
CA ASP A 160 9.27 -5.17 13.26
C ASP A 160 10.70 -5.69 13.19
N ARG A 161 11.66 -4.86 13.60
CA ARG A 161 13.09 -5.19 13.59
C ARG A 161 13.43 -6.49 14.33
N ASP A 162 12.67 -6.80 15.40
CA ASP A 162 12.89 -7.99 16.21
C ASP A 162 12.34 -9.29 15.58
N GLN A 163 11.62 -9.17 14.44
CA GLN A 163 11.01 -10.28 13.71
C GLN A 163 11.67 -10.53 12.36
N VAL A 164 12.84 -9.92 12.10
CA VAL A 164 13.56 -10.06 10.84
C VAL A 164 14.19 -11.48 10.76
N PRO A 165 13.84 -12.26 9.71
CA PRO A 165 14.44 -13.57 9.51
C PRO A 165 15.89 -13.47 9.02
N ASP A 166 16.65 -14.57 9.12
CA ASP A 166 18.00 -14.66 8.59
C ASP A 166 17.99 -14.67 7.04
N ILE A 167 18.95 -13.98 6.45
CA ILE A 167 19.17 -14.01 4.99
C ILE A 167 19.52 -15.44 4.55
N GLY A 168 18.91 -15.90 3.46
CA GLY A 168 19.04 -17.26 2.93
C GLY A 168 18.09 -18.27 3.59
N SER A 169 17.28 -17.85 4.57
CA SER A 169 16.24 -18.71 5.14
C SER A 169 14.97 -18.72 4.27
N ASN A 170 14.30 -19.88 4.21
CA ASN A 170 12.94 -19.95 3.66
C ASN A 170 11.93 -19.62 4.75
N VAL A 171 11.04 -18.70 4.46
CA VAL A 171 10.00 -18.27 5.38
C VAL A 171 8.62 -18.47 4.78
N SER A 172 7.64 -18.78 5.62
CA SER A 172 6.24 -18.71 5.27
C SER A 172 5.78 -17.26 5.27
N PHE A 173 4.98 -16.87 4.30
CA PHE A 173 4.32 -15.57 4.29
C PHE A 173 2.80 -15.73 4.15
N ASN A 174 2.07 -14.78 4.71
CA ASN A 174 0.62 -14.71 4.61
C ASN A 174 0.20 -13.38 4.00
N ILE A 175 -0.72 -13.44 3.05
CA ILE A 175 -1.39 -12.30 2.41
C ILE A 175 -2.84 -12.30 2.90
N PRO A 176 -3.20 -11.42 3.86
CA PRO A 176 -4.56 -11.35 4.38
C PRO A 176 -5.55 -10.88 3.31
N SER A 177 -6.59 -11.67 3.05
CA SER A 177 -7.57 -11.38 1.99
C SER A 177 -8.38 -10.10 2.21
N ASP A 178 -8.43 -9.59 3.44
CA ASP A 178 -9.06 -8.32 3.79
C ASP A 178 -8.15 -7.09 3.59
N LYS A 179 -6.91 -7.30 3.12
CA LYS A 179 -5.91 -6.26 2.86
C LYS A 179 -5.55 -6.10 1.38
N ILE A 180 -5.98 -7.02 0.54
CA ILE A 180 -5.65 -6.99 -0.88
C ILE A 180 -6.48 -5.97 -1.65
N HIS A 181 -5.92 -5.54 -2.78
CA HIS A 181 -6.62 -4.85 -3.84
C HIS A 181 -6.60 -5.73 -5.08
N LEU A 182 -7.68 -5.70 -5.87
CA LEU A 182 -7.67 -6.32 -7.19
C LEU A 182 -7.88 -5.25 -8.24
N PHE A 183 -7.10 -5.37 -9.30
CA PHE A 183 -7.15 -4.47 -10.44
C PHE A 183 -7.46 -5.29 -11.69
N ASP A 184 -8.23 -4.72 -12.57
CA ASP A 184 -8.48 -5.27 -13.90
C ASP A 184 -7.17 -5.29 -14.72
N VAL A 185 -6.90 -6.41 -15.40
CA VAL A 185 -5.64 -6.62 -16.14
C VAL A 185 -5.52 -5.73 -17.37
N GLU A 186 -6.63 -5.34 -18.00
CA GLU A 186 -6.64 -4.55 -19.23
C GLU A 186 -6.64 -3.05 -18.95
N THR A 187 -7.50 -2.60 -18.02
CA THR A 187 -7.71 -1.17 -17.73
C THR A 187 -6.80 -0.66 -16.62
N SER A 188 -6.25 -1.55 -15.77
CA SER A 188 -5.54 -1.24 -14.54
C SER A 188 -6.40 -0.51 -13.48
N GLU A 189 -7.71 -0.42 -13.68
CA GLU A 189 -8.63 0.15 -12.71
C GLU A 189 -8.87 -0.80 -11.54
N THR A 190 -9.13 -0.26 -10.36
CA THR A 190 -9.42 -1.05 -9.18
C THR A 190 -10.84 -1.61 -9.25
N VAL A 191 -10.97 -2.92 -9.14
CA VAL A 191 -12.26 -3.65 -9.09
C VAL A 191 -12.62 -4.10 -7.68
N TYR A 192 -11.65 -4.16 -6.75
CA TYR A 192 -11.88 -4.57 -5.37
C TYR A 192 -10.88 -3.95 -4.40
N HIS A 193 -11.38 -3.59 -3.21
CA HIS A 193 -10.58 -3.25 -2.03
C HIS A 193 -10.98 -4.11 -0.85
N GLY A 194 -10.03 -4.77 -0.21
CA GLY A 194 -10.27 -5.71 0.89
C GLY A 194 -10.95 -5.09 2.11
N ASP A 195 -10.47 -3.95 2.58
CA ASP A 195 -11.03 -3.29 3.78
C ASP A 195 -12.14 -2.32 3.42
N GLN A 196 -13.36 -2.84 3.25
CA GLN A 196 -14.55 -2.00 3.05
C GLN A 196 -15.18 -1.50 4.37
N LYS A 197 -14.74 -1.99 5.52
CA LYS A 197 -15.35 -1.66 6.84
C LYS A 197 -15.12 -0.22 7.31
N ARG A 198 -14.18 0.51 6.71
CA ARG A 198 -13.89 1.91 7.08
C ARG A 198 -14.96 2.91 6.61
N ARG A 199 -15.73 2.62 5.55
CA ARG A 199 -16.76 3.54 5.04
C ARG A 199 -17.90 3.81 6.02
N GLU A 200 -18.26 2.87 6.90
CA GLU A 200 -19.39 3.04 7.81
C GLU A 200 -19.09 3.95 9.02
N LYS A 201 -17.82 4.16 9.39
CA LYS A 201 -17.47 5.00 10.55
C LYS A 201 -17.39 6.50 10.27
N THR A 202 -17.23 6.92 9.02
CA THR A 202 -17.08 8.35 8.67
C THR A 202 -18.42 9.04 8.45
N THR A 203 -19.52 8.30 8.24
CA THR A 203 -20.87 8.86 8.02
C THR A 203 -21.63 9.15 9.31
N GLN A 204 -21.11 8.79 10.51
CA GLN A 204 -21.79 9.01 11.79
C GLN A 204 -21.28 10.22 12.60
N ILE A 205 -20.40 11.05 12.04
CA ILE A 205 -19.99 12.30 12.69
C ILE A 205 -20.33 13.45 11.74
N ALA A 206 -21.57 13.82 11.73
CA ALA A 206 -22.08 15.09 11.24
C ALA A 206 -23.01 15.70 12.29
#